data_714e514f0da10f5b3b915d7c57ff7766
#
_entry.id   714e514f0da10f5b3b915d7c57ff7766
#
_cell.length_a   1.000
_cell.length_b   1.000
_cell.length_c   1.000
_cell.angle_alpha   90.00
_cell.angle_beta   90.00
_cell.angle_gamma   90.00
#
_symmetry.space_group_name_H-M   'P 1'
#
loop_
_entity.id
_entity.type
_entity.pdbx_description
1 polymer ?
#
loop_
_entity_poly.entity_id
_entity_poly.type
_entity_poly.pdbx_seq_one_letter_code
_entity_poly.pdbx_strand_id
1 'polypeptide(L)'
;MISIAFDFSKIAAKLDNITKAAEKATRPAAQAGAQVFYDEVKQRVPVSAKSHKSGKKTYSPGTLRKAIYQAFADKESGDGKAVYRLSWNKTHAFYGRFVEFGTSKMAAKPFLRPAYDAARARALQAVQERMAAEVKKAIK
;
A
#
# COMPACT_ATOMS: atom_id res chain seq x y z
N MET A 1 1.56 -46.84 -40.43
CA MET A 1 2.24 -45.72 -39.76
C MET A 1 1.28 -45.09 -38.76
N ILE A 2 1.73 -44.91 -37.55
CA ILE A 2 0.96 -44.20 -36.52
C ILE A 2 1.53 -42.80 -36.41
N SER A 3 0.68 -41.76 -36.56
CA SER A 3 1.05 -40.39 -36.38
C SER A 3 0.35 -39.84 -35.11
N ILE A 4 1.12 -39.33 -34.16
CA ILE A 4 0.60 -38.75 -32.91
C ILE A 4 0.92 -37.27 -32.93
N ALA A 5 -0.10 -36.42 -32.84
CA ALA A 5 0.03 -34.99 -32.78
C ALA A 5 -0.55 -34.48 -31.45
N PHE A 6 0.16 -33.58 -30.83
CA PHE A 6 -0.31 -32.86 -29.61
C PHE A 6 -0.56 -31.41 -29.95
N ASP A 7 -1.76 -30.94 -29.69
CA ASP A 7 -2.14 -29.56 -29.88
C ASP A 7 -2.22 -28.84 -28.53
N PHE A 8 -1.26 -27.95 -28.30
CA PHE A 8 -1.16 -27.16 -27.08
C PHE A 8 -1.76 -25.75 -27.20
N SER A 9 -2.37 -25.42 -28.35
CA SER A 9 -2.89 -24.08 -28.62
C SER A 9 -3.94 -23.62 -27.59
N LYS A 10 -4.83 -24.54 -27.17
CA LYS A 10 -5.85 -24.25 -26.15
C LYS A 10 -5.23 -24.01 -24.77
N ILE A 11 -4.20 -24.77 -24.42
CA ILE A 11 -3.47 -24.60 -23.16
C ILE A 11 -2.71 -23.27 -23.18
N ALA A 12 -2.02 -22.96 -24.26
CA ALA A 12 -1.31 -21.71 -24.45
C ALA A 12 -2.26 -20.50 -24.33
N ALA A 13 -3.45 -20.58 -24.96
CA ALA A 13 -4.47 -19.54 -24.87
C ALA A 13 -4.97 -19.34 -23.41
N LYS A 14 -5.20 -20.42 -22.66
CA LYS A 14 -5.60 -20.36 -21.25
C LYS A 14 -4.50 -19.71 -20.39
N LEU A 15 -3.26 -20.10 -20.60
CA LEU A 15 -2.10 -19.52 -19.87
C LEU A 15 -1.96 -18.03 -20.17
N ASP A 16 -2.13 -17.62 -21.44
CA ASP A 16 -2.11 -16.20 -21.82
C ASP A 16 -3.21 -15.40 -21.12
N ASN A 17 -4.43 -15.95 -21.05
CA ASN A 17 -5.54 -15.33 -20.34
C ASN A 17 -5.26 -15.18 -18.83
N ILE A 18 -4.66 -16.18 -18.21
CA ILE A 18 -4.26 -16.13 -16.79
C ILE A 18 -3.19 -15.05 -16.58
N THR A 19 -2.20 -14.96 -17.46
CA THR A 19 -1.15 -13.94 -17.40
C THR A 19 -1.73 -12.54 -17.51
N LYS A 20 -2.61 -12.31 -18.47
CA LYS A 20 -3.29 -11.01 -18.62
C LYS A 20 -4.15 -10.65 -17.41
N ALA A 21 -4.84 -11.64 -16.84
CA ALA A 21 -5.62 -11.46 -15.63
C ALA A 21 -4.76 -11.11 -14.42
N ALA A 22 -3.61 -11.77 -14.27
CA ALA A 22 -2.65 -11.49 -13.21
C ALA A 22 -2.08 -10.07 -13.34
N GLU A 23 -1.73 -9.64 -14.54
CA GLU A 23 -1.27 -8.27 -14.81
C GLU A 23 -2.31 -7.22 -14.43
N LYS A 24 -3.56 -7.42 -14.81
CA LYS A 24 -4.68 -6.53 -14.45
C LYS A 24 -4.96 -6.53 -12.94
N ALA A 25 -4.76 -7.67 -12.28
CA ALA A 25 -4.99 -7.83 -10.86
C ALA A 25 -3.89 -7.20 -9.99
N THR A 26 -2.74 -6.89 -10.54
CA THR A 26 -1.58 -6.39 -9.80
C THR A 26 -1.92 -5.09 -9.05
N ARG A 27 -2.57 -4.15 -9.71
CA ARG A 27 -2.96 -2.87 -9.08
C ARG A 27 -3.99 -3.03 -7.96
N PRO A 28 -5.13 -3.73 -8.16
CA PRO A 28 -6.08 -3.97 -7.07
C PRO A 28 -5.47 -4.75 -5.91
N ALA A 29 -4.61 -5.73 -6.18
CA ALA A 29 -3.93 -6.51 -5.14
C ALA A 29 -2.98 -5.63 -4.33
N ALA A 30 -2.14 -4.82 -4.99
CA ALA A 30 -1.24 -3.88 -4.32
C ALA A 30 -2.02 -2.86 -3.48
N GLN A 31 -3.16 -2.38 -3.97
CA GLN A 31 -4.03 -1.48 -3.21
C GLN A 31 -4.59 -2.13 -1.95
N ALA A 32 -4.98 -3.40 -2.01
CA ALA A 32 -5.44 -4.14 -0.84
C ALA A 32 -4.36 -4.21 0.24
N GLY A 33 -3.11 -4.48 -0.14
CA GLY A 33 -1.98 -4.45 0.79
C GLY A 33 -1.69 -3.06 1.35
N ALA A 34 -1.70 -2.05 0.49
CA ALA A 34 -1.52 -0.66 0.90
C ALA A 34 -2.59 -0.19 1.88
N GLN A 35 -3.83 -0.63 1.71
CA GLN A 35 -4.93 -0.31 2.62
C GLN A 35 -4.69 -0.88 4.03
N VAL A 36 -4.17 -2.08 4.13
CA VAL A 36 -3.83 -2.69 5.44
C VAL A 36 -2.77 -1.84 6.16
N PHE A 37 -1.71 -1.44 5.46
CA PHE A 37 -0.69 -0.55 6.02
C PHE A 37 -1.26 0.82 6.39
N TYR A 38 -2.09 1.39 5.54
CA TYR A 38 -2.73 2.68 5.76
C TYR A 38 -3.55 2.69 7.06
N ASP A 39 -4.38 1.67 7.26
CA ASP A 39 -5.20 1.53 8.45
C ASP A 39 -4.34 1.38 9.72
N GLU A 40 -3.28 0.58 9.64
CA GLU A 40 -2.34 0.39 10.76
C GLU A 40 -1.59 1.69 11.09
N VAL A 41 -1.10 2.41 10.09
CA VAL A 41 -0.44 3.71 10.29
C VAL A 41 -1.40 4.70 10.96
N LYS A 42 -2.63 4.77 10.49
CA LYS A 42 -3.64 5.66 11.08
C LYS A 42 -3.93 5.36 12.56
N GLN A 43 -3.91 4.10 12.94
CA GLN A 43 -4.09 3.70 14.34
C GLN A 43 -2.90 4.09 15.22
N ARG A 44 -1.69 4.06 14.66
CA ARG A 44 -0.43 4.30 15.41
C ARG A 44 0.01 5.75 15.45
N VAL A 45 -0.49 6.59 14.56
CA VAL A 45 -0.11 8.02 14.53
C VAL A 45 -0.47 8.67 15.87
N PRO A 46 0.51 9.27 16.57
CA PRO A 46 0.23 9.99 17.81
C PRO A 46 -0.70 11.18 17.59
N VAL A 47 -1.65 11.36 18.50
CA VAL A 47 -2.56 12.48 18.51
C VAL A 47 -2.24 13.32 19.73
N SER A 48 -1.93 14.62 19.52
CA SER A 48 -1.66 15.53 20.63
C SER A 48 -2.92 15.81 21.44
N ALA A 49 -2.77 15.99 22.75
CA ALA A 49 -3.90 16.35 23.61
C ALA A 49 -4.41 17.76 23.39
N LYS A 50 -3.55 18.66 22.93
CA LYS A 50 -3.85 20.09 22.72
C LYS A 50 -3.35 20.55 21.36
N SER A 51 -3.97 21.63 20.85
CA SER A 51 -3.47 22.32 19.66
C SER A 51 -2.09 22.93 19.93
N HIS A 52 -1.27 22.99 18.91
CA HIS A 52 0.03 23.66 18.98
C HIS A 52 0.16 24.67 17.85
N LYS A 53 0.94 25.72 18.09
CA LYS A 53 1.23 26.76 17.09
C LYS A 53 2.65 26.61 16.56
N SER A 54 2.79 26.85 15.26
CA SER A 54 4.08 27.02 14.63
C SER A 54 4.00 28.17 13.64
N GLY A 55 4.69 29.25 13.96
CA GLY A 55 4.55 30.50 13.22
C GLY A 55 3.12 31.05 13.29
N LYS A 56 2.55 31.34 12.13
CA LYS A 56 1.17 31.86 12.02
C LYS A 56 0.10 30.79 12.00
N LYS A 57 0.49 29.49 11.95
CA LYS A 57 -0.47 28.37 11.83
C LYS A 57 -0.69 27.68 13.17
N THR A 58 -1.94 27.30 13.39
CA THR A 58 -2.35 26.45 14.52
C THR A 58 -2.67 25.06 14.00
N TYR A 59 -2.11 24.06 14.64
CA TYR A 59 -2.34 22.65 14.32
C TYR A 59 -3.20 22.03 15.41
N SER A 60 -4.40 21.62 15.05
CA SER A 60 -5.32 20.94 15.97
C SER A 60 -4.93 19.48 16.19
N PRO A 61 -5.37 18.85 17.30
CA PRO A 61 -5.18 17.42 17.50
C PRO A 61 -5.69 16.61 16.31
N GLY A 62 -4.91 15.58 15.91
CA GLY A 62 -5.27 14.72 14.79
C GLY A 62 -4.91 15.24 13.40
N THR A 63 -4.31 16.40 13.28
CA THR A 63 -3.88 16.97 11.97
C THR A 63 -2.92 16.03 11.25
N LEU A 64 -1.92 15.48 11.92
CA LEU A 64 -0.99 14.52 11.34
C LEU A 64 -1.71 13.26 10.88
N ARG A 65 -2.62 12.73 11.69
CA ARG A 65 -3.43 11.55 11.35
C ARG A 65 -4.26 11.76 10.08
N LYS A 66 -4.87 12.93 9.94
CA LYS A 66 -5.63 13.31 8.74
C LYS A 66 -4.74 13.53 7.52
N ALA A 67 -3.48 13.89 7.73
CA ALA A 67 -2.52 14.14 6.67
C ALA A 67 -1.91 12.87 6.06
N ILE A 68 -2.10 11.71 6.68
CA ILE A 68 -1.66 10.42 6.15
C ILE A 68 -2.43 10.12 4.87
N TYR A 69 -1.71 9.71 3.83
CA TYR A 69 -2.30 9.33 2.55
C TYR A 69 -1.61 8.09 1.96
N GLN A 70 -2.33 7.43 1.07
CA GLN A 70 -1.78 6.44 0.17
C GLN A 70 -1.97 6.90 -1.27
N ALA A 71 -0.99 6.70 -2.12
CA ALA A 71 -1.04 7.12 -3.51
C ALA A 71 -0.40 6.08 -4.42
N PHE A 72 -1.02 5.87 -5.57
CA PHE A 72 -0.46 5.04 -6.63
C PHE A 72 0.69 5.79 -7.32
N ALA A 73 1.86 5.15 -7.39
CA ALA A 73 3.05 5.70 -8.03
C ALA A 73 3.09 5.26 -9.50
N ASP A 74 2.40 5.98 -10.34
CA ASP A 74 2.22 5.65 -11.77
C ASP A 74 3.55 5.50 -12.51
N LYS A 75 4.48 6.41 -12.30
CA LYS A 75 5.81 6.39 -12.94
C LYS A 75 6.71 5.22 -12.52
N GLU A 76 6.45 4.63 -11.36
CA GLU A 76 7.21 3.50 -10.83
C GLU A 76 6.51 2.17 -11.05
N SER A 77 5.29 2.21 -11.57
CA SER A 77 4.44 1.07 -11.84
C SER A 77 4.43 0.74 -13.34
N GLY A 78 4.09 -0.49 -13.68
CA GLY A 78 3.99 -0.98 -15.05
C GLY A 78 4.38 -2.45 -15.13
N ASP A 79 4.12 -3.12 -16.24
CA ASP A 79 4.55 -4.48 -16.57
C ASP A 79 4.48 -5.49 -15.41
N GLY A 80 3.31 -5.63 -14.82
CA GLY A 80 3.09 -6.54 -13.70
C GLY A 80 3.60 -6.04 -12.36
N LYS A 81 3.95 -4.76 -12.27
CA LYS A 81 4.42 -4.10 -11.04
C LYS A 81 3.47 -2.96 -10.66
N ALA A 82 3.02 -2.93 -9.43
CA ALA A 82 2.25 -1.82 -8.88
C ALA A 82 2.89 -1.32 -7.59
N VAL A 83 3.12 -0.03 -7.52
CA VAL A 83 3.74 0.62 -6.37
C VAL A 83 2.76 1.61 -5.75
N TYR A 84 2.52 1.47 -4.44
CA TYR A 84 1.77 2.41 -3.63
C TYR A 84 2.71 3.04 -2.61
N ARG A 85 2.52 4.32 -2.37
CA ARG A 85 3.27 5.08 -1.37
C ARG A 85 2.36 5.49 -0.23
N LEU A 86 2.80 5.25 1.00
CA LEU A 86 2.20 5.80 2.19
C LEU A 86 3.12 6.88 2.76
N SER A 87 2.55 8.02 3.05
CA SER A 87 3.27 9.15 3.64
C SER A 87 2.27 10.12 4.27
N TRP A 88 2.75 11.23 4.73
CA TRP A 88 1.93 12.34 5.21
C TRP A 88 2.13 13.57 4.34
N ASN A 89 1.09 14.40 4.25
CA ASN A 89 1.17 15.66 3.52
C ASN A 89 1.98 16.68 4.33
N LYS A 90 3.17 16.98 3.84
CA LYS A 90 4.10 17.91 4.49
C LYS A 90 3.57 19.34 4.61
N THR A 91 2.68 19.74 3.70
CA THR A 91 2.06 21.07 3.75
C THR A 91 1.11 21.19 4.93
N HIS A 92 0.39 20.12 5.26
CA HIS A 92 -0.56 20.09 6.37
C HIS A 92 0.08 19.72 7.71
N ALA A 93 1.11 18.88 7.68
CA ALA A 93 1.76 18.35 8.88
C ALA A 93 3.28 18.20 8.67
N PHE A 94 3.99 19.31 8.52
CA PHE A 94 5.45 19.32 8.33
C PHE A 94 6.19 18.60 9.45
N TYR A 95 5.65 18.62 10.65
CA TYR A 95 6.24 18.04 11.86
C TYR A 95 6.20 16.50 11.93
N GLY A 96 5.56 15.85 10.96
CA GLY A 96 5.48 14.38 10.91
C GLY A 96 6.85 13.70 10.96
N ARG A 97 7.86 14.29 10.32
CA ARG A 97 9.24 13.80 10.37
C ARG A 97 9.82 13.86 11.78
N PHE A 98 9.55 14.93 12.51
CA PHE A 98 10.02 15.07 13.88
C PHE A 98 9.36 14.07 14.83
N VAL A 99 8.09 13.76 14.59
CA VAL A 99 7.38 12.71 15.35
C VAL A 99 7.98 11.33 15.07
N GLU A 100 8.22 11.01 13.80
CA GLU A 100 8.74 9.70 13.41
C GLU A 100 10.18 9.47 13.90
N PHE A 101 11.07 10.45 13.71
CA PHE A 101 12.50 10.30 13.98
C PHE A 101 12.96 10.95 15.27
N GLY A 102 12.14 11.80 15.88
CA GLY A 102 12.54 12.60 17.03
C GLY A 102 13.43 13.78 16.67
N THR A 103 13.74 14.58 17.67
CA THR A 103 14.66 15.72 17.58
C THR A 103 15.59 15.71 18.80
N SER A 104 16.56 16.62 18.85
CA SER A 104 17.43 16.80 20.03
C SER A 104 16.67 17.14 21.31
N LYS A 105 15.45 17.68 21.19
CA LYS A 105 14.58 18.10 22.30
C LYS A 105 13.35 17.23 22.52
N MET A 106 13.06 16.32 21.61
CA MET A 106 11.88 15.47 21.63
C MET A 106 12.22 14.03 21.27
N ALA A 107 11.78 13.10 22.10
CA ALA A 107 11.93 11.67 21.81
C ALA A 107 11.08 11.28 20.60
N ALA A 108 11.59 10.36 19.79
CA ALA A 108 10.86 9.81 18.66
C ALA A 108 9.60 9.05 19.12
N LYS A 109 8.51 9.24 18.39
CA LYS A 109 7.27 8.46 18.52
C LYS A 109 6.94 7.88 17.15
N PRO A 110 7.69 6.85 16.69
CA PRO A 110 7.54 6.33 15.34
C PRO A 110 6.18 5.70 15.13
N PHE A 111 5.61 5.88 13.95
CA PHE A 111 4.32 5.35 13.56
C PHE A 111 4.36 4.60 12.23
N LEU A 112 5.20 5.01 11.28
CA LEU A 112 5.34 4.32 9.99
C LEU A 112 6.08 2.99 10.13
N ARG A 113 7.25 3.00 10.71
CA ARG A 113 8.10 1.81 10.84
C ARG A 113 7.46 0.72 11.69
N PRO A 114 6.93 1.01 12.89
CA PRO A 114 6.20 0.01 13.68
C PRO A 114 4.95 -0.49 12.98
N ALA A 115 4.24 0.36 12.24
CA ALA A 115 3.07 -0.04 11.46
C ALA A 115 3.45 -1.03 10.36
N TYR A 116 4.56 -0.79 9.66
CA TYR A 116 5.08 -1.71 8.65
C TYR A 116 5.37 -3.08 9.25
N ASP A 117 6.12 -3.11 10.35
CA ASP A 117 6.49 -4.38 11.01
C ASP A 117 5.27 -5.15 11.51
N ALA A 118 4.29 -4.45 12.09
CA ALA A 118 3.07 -5.07 12.63
C ALA A 118 2.10 -5.55 11.54
N ALA A 119 1.99 -4.84 10.43
CA ALA A 119 1.00 -5.10 9.39
C ALA A 119 1.54 -5.93 8.21
N ARG A 120 2.83 -6.15 8.12
CA ARG A 120 3.50 -6.80 6.98
C ARG A 120 2.87 -8.13 6.59
N ALA A 121 2.67 -9.04 7.53
CA ALA A 121 2.10 -10.36 7.27
C ALA A 121 0.65 -10.26 6.78
N ARG A 122 -0.16 -9.42 7.43
CA ARG A 122 -1.57 -9.19 7.04
C ARG A 122 -1.69 -8.50 5.68
N ALA A 123 -0.80 -7.58 5.38
CA ALA A 123 -0.75 -6.90 4.09
C ALA A 123 -0.42 -7.88 2.97
N LEU A 124 0.58 -8.74 3.17
CA LEU A 124 0.94 -9.78 2.21
C LEU A 124 -0.23 -10.75 1.97
N GLN A 125 -0.91 -11.16 3.03
CA GLN A 125 -2.10 -12.01 2.94
C GLN A 125 -3.20 -11.32 2.13
N ALA A 126 -3.47 -10.05 2.38
CA ALA A 126 -4.47 -9.28 1.64
C ALA A 126 -4.13 -9.17 0.14
N VAL A 127 -2.86 -8.99 -0.20
CA VAL A 127 -2.39 -9.00 -1.60
C VAL A 127 -2.63 -10.36 -2.26
N GLN A 128 -2.27 -11.43 -1.58
CA GLN A 128 -2.44 -12.80 -2.10
C GLN A 128 -3.92 -13.15 -2.31
N GLU A 129 -4.77 -12.84 -1.35
CA GLU A 129 -6.21 -13.09 -1.43
C GLU A 129 -6.86 -12.30 -2.57
N ARG A 130 -6.50 -11.03 -2.70
CA ARG A 130 -7.04 -10.18 -3.78
C ARG A 130 -6.56 -10.64 -5.15
N MET A 131 -5.29 -10.98 -5.27
CA MET A 131 -4.71 -11.53 -6.51
C MET A 131 -5.41 -12.83 -6.90
N ALA A 132 -5.55 -13.76 -5.97
CA ALA A 132 -6.23 -15.03 -6.20
C ALA A 132 -7.69 -14.83 -6.63
N ALA A 133 -8.41 -13.93 -6.00
CA ALA A 133 -9.80 -13.61 -6.33
C ALA A 133 -9.95 -13.06 -7.76
N GLU A 134 -9.09 -12.13 -8.15
CA GLU A 134 -9.12 -11.53 -9.49
C GLU A 134 -8.74 -12.53 -10.60
N VAL A 135 -7.72 -13.35 -10.37
CA VAL A 135 -7.32 -14.42 -11.31
C VAL A 135 -8.41 -15.47 -11.44
N LYS A 136 -9.03 -15.85 -10.33
CA LYS A 136 -10.14 -16.84 -10.33
C LYS A 136 -11.34 -16.37 -11.13
N LYS A 137 -11.68 -15.09 -11.08
CA LYS A 137 -12.74 -14.48 -11.90
C LYS A 137 -12.44 -14.62 -13.40
N ALA A 138 -11.19 -14.49 -13.80
CA ALA A 138 -10.79 -14.55 -15.19
C ALA A 138 -10.71 -15.96 -15.76
N ILE A 139 -10.58 -16.98 -14.91
CA ILE A 139 -10.54 -18.40 -15.32
C ILE A 139 -11.94 -18.95 -15.59
N LYS A 140 -12.95 -18.39 -14.97
CA LYS A 140 -14.37 -18.74 -15.25
C LYS A 140 -14.81 -18.22 -16.64
#